data_2c318999c023ceba1d60407822c82843
#
_entry.id   2c318999c023ceba1d60407822c82843
#
_cell.length_a   1.000
_cell.length_b   1.000
_cell.length_c   1.000
_cell.angle_alpha   90.00
_cell.angle_beta   90.00
_cell.angle_gamma   90.00
#
_symmetry.space_group_name_H-M   'P 1'
#
loop_
_entity.id
_entity.type
_entity.pdbx_description
1 polymer ?
#
loop_
_entity_poly.entity_id
_entity_poly.type
_entity_poly.pdbx_seq_one_letter_code
_entity_poly.pdbx_strand_id
1 'polypeptide(L)'
;IFSEDGLRITAVAGHHRDAPAVIYRVDYKGKSITFSGDIDAHGHAALTRIAKGSDLLVFNAAVLDPPDSPPALYALHTAPGDIGNISAAADVSSLLLSHLSRDIDESRDALVQSIRRSYQGPVQFAEDGLRVWP
;
A
#
# COMPACT_ATOMS: atom_id res chain seq x y z
N ILE A 1 3.37 -3.32 -19.56
CA ILE A 1 2.00 -2.81 -19.74
C ILE A 1 1.21 -3.81 -20.54
N PHE A 2 0.04 -4.20 -20.07
CA PHE A 2 -0.97 -4.98 -20.78
C PHE A 2 -2.20 -4.10 -21.01
N SER A 3 -2.87 -4.19 -22.17
CA SER A 3 -4.10 -3.43 -22.43
C SER A 3 -4.99 -4.24 -23.39
N GLU A 4 -6.26 -4.45 -22.98
CA GLU A 4 -7.30 -5.13 -23.75
C GLU A 4 -8.69 -4.66 -23.27
N ASP A 5 -9.59 -4.38 -24.21
CA ASP A 5 -11.00 -4.01 -23.93
C ASP A 5 -11.21 -2.92 -22.84
N GLY A 6 -10.33 -1.93 -22.82
CA GLY A 6 -10.36 -0.85 -21.84
C GLY A 6 -9.76 -1.20 -20.47
N LEU A 7 -9.32 -2.42 -20.25
CA LEU A 7 -8.49 -2.82 -19.13
C LEU A 7 -7.02 -2.51 -19.44
N ARG A 8 -6.36 -1.79 -18.55
CA ARG A 8 -4.92 -1.54 -18.62
C ARG A 8 -4.26 -1.99 -17.32
N ILE A 9 -3.23 -2.81 -17.44
CA ILE A 9 -2.40 -3.21 -16.29
C ILE A 9 -0.98 -2.70 -16.52
N THR A 10 -0.49 -1.94 -15.56
CA THR A 10 0.89 -1.44 -15.54
C THR A 10 1.63 -2.11 -14.39
N ALA A 11 2.85 -2.57 -14.64
CA ALA A 11 3.72 -3.16 -13.63
C ALA A 11 5.05 -2.42 -13.59
N VAL A 12 5.58 -2.20 -12.40
CA VAL A 12 6.92 -1.67 -12.16
C VAL A 12 7.63 -2.53 -11.13
N ALA A 13 8.96 -2.54 -11.16
CA ALA A 13 9.74 -3.19 -10.12
C ALA A 13 9.49 -2.49 -8.79
N GLY A 14 9.17 -3.29 -7.77
CA GLY A 14 9.26 -2.90 -6.37
C GLY A 14 10.66 -3.22 -5.83
N HIS A 15 10.81 -3.12 -4.51
CA HIS A 15 12.01 -3.56 -3.81
C HIS A 15 11.62 -4.22 -2.49
N HIS A 16 12.05 -5.45 -2.29
CA HIS A 16 11.79 -6.23 -1.09
C HIS A 16 13.06 -7.01 -0.72
N ARG A 17 14.11 -6.26 -0.39
CA ARG A 17 15.44 -6.80 -0.15
C ARG A 17 15.92 -7.69 -1.30
N ASP A 18 16.22 -8.97 -1.04
CA ASP A 18 16.73 -9.93 -2.04
C ASP A 18 15.60 -10.67 -2.79
N ALA A 19 14.34 -10.47 -2.41
CA ALA A 19 13.19 -11.10 -3.05
C ALA A 19 12.68 -10.25 -4.23
N PRO A 20 12.23 -10.88 -5.33
CA PRO A 20 11.56 -10.17 -6.40
C PRO A 20 10.27 -9.50 -5.89
N ALA A 21 10.08 -8.23 -6.22
CA ALA A 21 8.87 -7.49 -5.88
C ALA A 21 8.33 -6.74 -7.10
N VAL A 22 7.02 -6.74 -7.26
CA VAL A 22 6.33 -6.06 -8.36
C VAL A 22 5.17 -5.26 -7.81
N ILE A 23 5.07 -4.02 -8.25
CA ILE A 23 3.96 -3.12 -7.96
C ILE A 23 3.06 -3.11 -9.20
N TYR A 24 1.75 -3.30 -9.01
CA TYR A 24 0.78 -3.30 -10.09
C TYR A 24 -0.20 -2.13 -9.98
N ARG A 25 -0.56 -1.55 -11.11
CA ARG A 25 -1.70 -0.66 -11.25
C ARG A 25 -2.66 -1.22 -12.30
N VAL A 26 -3.93 -1.27 -11.96
CA VAL A 26 -5.03 -1.68 -12.82
C VAL A 26 -5.94 -0.48 -13.06
N ASP A 27 -6.13 -0.10 -14.32
CA ASP A 27 -7.06 0.94 -14.74
C ASP A 27 -8.17 0.29 -15.57
N TYR A 28 -9.44 0.53 -15.22
CA TYR A 28 -10.59 0.01 -15.93
C TYR A 28 -11.81 0.91 -15.78
N LYS A 29 -12.45 1.27 -16.90
CA LYS A 29 -13.68 2.10 -16.93
C LYS A 29 -13.59 3.38 -16.08
N GLY A 30 -12.45 4.06 -16.12
CA GLY A 30 -12.23 5.31 -15.39
C GLY A 30 -11.93 5.14 -13.90
N LYS A 31 -11.76 3.90 -13.44
CA LYS A 31 -11.35 3.56 -12.07
C LYS A 31 -9.96 2.96 -12.05
N SER A 32 -9.26 3.12 -10.95
CA SER A 32 -7.88 2.65 -10.81
C SER A 32 -7.59 2.06 -9.44
N ILE A 33 -6.90 0.92 -9.44
CA ILE A 33 -6.42 0.26 -8.22
C ILE A 33 -4.92 0.04 -8.34
N THR A 34 -4.17 0.42 -7.32
CA THR A 34 -2.74 0.10 -7.22
C THR A 34 -2.50 -0.87 -6.07
N PHE A 35 -1.66 -1.87 -6.30
CA PHE A 35 -1.24 -2.88 -5.31
C PHE A 35 0.25 -2.69 -5.03
N SER A 36 0.60 -2.41 -3.77
CA SER A 36 2.01 -2.20 -3.38
C SER A 36 2.83 -3.48 -3.48
N GLY A 37 2.24 -4.64 -3.18
CA GLY A 37 3.00 -5.82 -2.80
C GLY A 37 3.84 -5.54 -1.54
N ASP A 38 4.74 -6.46 -1.20
CA ASP A 38 5.72 -6.24 -0.16
C ASP A 38 6.85 -5.36 -0.70
N ILE A 39 7.04 -4.21 -0.09
CA ILE A 39 8.11 -3.27 -0.44
C ILE A 39 8.76 -2.69 0.82
N ASP A 40 10.04 -2.46 0.72
CA ASP A 40 10.82 -1.67 1.68
C ASP A 40 11.01 -0.21 1.19
N ALA A 41 11.80 0.57 1.92
CA ALA A 41 12.01 1.99 1.64
C ALA A 41 12.53 2.28 0.21
N HIS A 42 13.27 1.36 -0.42
CA HIS A 42 13.77 1.54 -1.78
C HIS A 42 12.64 1.44 -2.84
N GLY A 43 11.53 0.79 -2.50
CA GLY A 43 10.33 0.69 -3.36
C GLY A 43 9.42 1.91 -3.30
N HIS A 44 9.54 2.79 -2.30
CA HIS A 44 8.60 3.89 -2.04
C HIS A 44 8.44 4.85 -3.22
N ALA A 45 9.54 5.27 -3.85
CA ALA A 45 9.49 6.21 -4.98
C ALA A 45 8.77 5.62 -6.21
N ALA A 46 8.98 4.32 -6.48
CA ALA A 46 8.30 3.62 -7.56
C ALA A 46 6.80 3.52 -7.29
N LEU A 47 6.41 3.15 -6.06
CA LEU A 47 5.01 3.07 -5.65
C LEU A 47 4.31 4.43 -5.73
N THR A 48 4.90 5.49 -5.14
CA THR A 48 4.33 6.84 -5.18
C THR A 48 4.04 7.30 -6.61
N ARG A 49 4.95 7.01 -7.53
CA ARG A 49 4.81 7.39 -8.94
C ARG A 49 3.69 6.63 -9.65
N ILE A 50 3.62 5.31 -9.49
CA ILE A 50 2.61 4.48 -10.19
C ILE A 50 1.21 4.62 -9.55
N ALA A 51 1.13 4.86 -8.24
CA ALA A 51 -0.12 5.04 -7.50
C ALA A 51 -0.74 6.44 -7.69
N LYS A 52 -0.08 7.36 -8.40
CA LYS A 52 -0.56 8.74 -8.55
C LYS A 52 -2.02 8.79 -9.00
N GLY A 53 -2.88 9.43 -8.19
CA GLY A 53 -4.31 9.60 -8.43
C GLY A 53 -5.10 8.30 -8.49
N SER A 54 -4.64 7.22 -7.85
CA SER A 54 -5.41 5.97 -7.78
C SER A 54 -6.67 6.15 -6.93
N ASP A 55 -7.81 5.57 -7.39
CA ASP A 55 -9.03 5.53 -6.58
C ASP A 55 -8.84 4.67 -5.33
N LEU A 56 -8.08 3.57 -5.45
CA LEU A 56 -7.75 2.69 -4.34
C LEU A 56 -6.26 2.30 -4.37
N LEU A 57 -5.59 2.45 -3.22
CA LEU A 57 -4.28 1.84 -2.98
C LEU A 57 -4.44 0.68 -2.00
N VAL A 58 -4.12 -0.53 -2.45
CA VAL A 58 -3.99 -1.71 -1.59
C VAL A 58 -2.54 -1.79 -1.12
N PHE A 59 -2.34 -1.60 0.18
CA PHE A 59 -0.99 -1.53 0.77
C PHE A 59 -0.78 -2.67 1.79
N ASN A 60 0.33 -3.37 1.67
CA ASN A 60 0.71 -4.40 2.63
C ASN A 60 1.25 -3.78 3.92
N ALA A 61 0.58 -4.04 5.05
CA ALA A 61 0.85 -3.45 6.37
C ALA A 61 1.25 -4.53 7.39
N ALA A 62 2.50 -4.97 7.32
CA ALA A 62 3.01 -6.09 8.12
C ALA A 62 3.78 -5.67 9.37
N VAL A 63 4.05 -4.37 9.57
CA VAL A 63 4.84 -3.84 10.70
C VAL A 63 4.16 -2.63 11.33
N LEU A 64 4.48 -2.38 12.59
CA LEU A 64 4.18 -1.13 13.31
C LEU A 64 5.25 -0.07 13.03
N ASP A 65 5.06 1.16 13.52
CA ASP A 65 6.13 2.17 13.47
C ASP A 65 7.33 1.73 14.35
N PRO A 66 8.57 2.12 13.97
CA PRO A 66 9.72 1.90 14.84
C PRO A 66 9.54 2.57 16.23
N PRO A 67 9.93 1.89 17.32
CA PRO A 67 10.62 0.60 17.40
C PRO A 67 9.71 -0.62 17.62
N ASP A 68 8.40 -0.50 17.38
CA ASP A 68 7.36 -1.44 17.84
C ASP A 68 7.28 -2.76 17.03
N SER A 69 8.12 -2.90 16.01
CA SER A 69 8.33 -4.19 15.32
C SER A 69 9.81 -4.56 15.28
N PRO A 70 10.15 -5.84 15.08
CA PRO A 70 11.54 -6.28 14.97
C PRO A 70 12.30 -5.51 13.87
N PRO A 71 13.52 -4.99 14.14
CA PRO A 71 14.27 -4.15 13.20
C PRO A 71 14.48 -4.79 11.82
N ALA A 72 14.64 -6.13 11.77
CA ALA A 72 14.81 -6.86 10.50
C ALA A 72 13.60 -6.74 9.55
N LEU A 73 12.40 -6.53 10.09
CA LEU A 73 11.18 -6.42 9.27
C LEU A 73 11.10 -5.10 8.52
N TYR A 74 11.72 -4.02 9.02
CA TYR A 74 11.76 -2.73 8.29
C TYR A 74 12.65 -2.77 7.03
N ALA A 75 13.52 -3.77 6.91
CA ALA A 75 14.25 -4.04 5.68
C ALA A 75 13.41 -4.78 4.62
N LEU A 76 12.18 -5.15 4.96
CA LEU A 76 11.26 -5.93 4.12
C LEU A 76 9.93 -5.20 3.89
N HIS A 77 9.47 -4.44 4.86
CA HIS A 77 8.13 -3.85 4.88
C HIS A 77 8.16 -2.34 5.18
N THR A 78 7.11 -1.67 4.78
CA THR A 78 6.93 -0.23 4.96
C THR A 78 6.23 0.08 6.28
N ALA A 79 6.79 0.99 7.08
CA ALA A 79 6.18 1.45 8.32
C ALA A 79 4.91 2.30 8.09
N PRO A 80 3.94 2.31 9.02
CA PRO A 80 2.67 3.04 8.88
C PRO A 80 2.80 4.52 8.59
N GLY A 81 3.76 5.21 9.21
CA GLY A 81 4.03 6.62 8.91
C GLY A 81 4.40 6.86 7.45
N ASP A 82 5.20 5.96 6.86
CA ASP A 82 5.57 6.03 5.45
C ASP A 82 4.42 5.63 4.53
N ILE A 83 3.55 4.69 4.94
CA ILE A 83 2.29 4.38 4.22
C ILE A 83 1.45 5.65 4.08
N GLY A 84 1.30 6.41 5.16
CA GLY A 84 0.60 7.70 5.14
C GLY A 84 1.26 8.73 4.22
N ASN A 85 2.58 8.87 4.29
CA ASN A 85 3.35 9.80 3.44
C ASN A 85 3.21 9.48 1.96
N ILE A 86 3.33 8.20 1.58
CA ILE A 86 3.20 7.72 0.20
C ILE A 86 1.77 7.96 -0.30
N SER A 87 0.76 7.60 0.50
CA SER A 87 -0.65 7.76 0.14
C SER A 87 -1.02 9.22 -0.11
N ALA A 88 -0.53 10.14 0.74
CA ALA A 88 -0.72 11.58 0.56
C ALA A 88 0.03 12.11 -0.67
N ALA A 89 1.31 11.75 -0.84
CA ALA A 89 2.13 12.20 -1.97
C ALA A 89 1.61 11.69 -3.32
N ALA A 90 1.05 10.48 -3.35
CA ALA A 90 0.43 9.90 -4.52
C ALA A 90 -1.00 10.41 -4.78
N ASP A 91 -1.59 11.17 -3.85
CA ASP A 91 -2.96 11.69 -3.96
C ASP A 91 -3.97 10.57 -4.22
N VAL A 92 -3.91 9.48 -3.43
CA VAL A 92 -4.84 8.36 -3.57
C VAL A 92 -6.16 8.66 -2.88
N SER A 93 -7.28 8.23 -3.47
CA SER A 93 -8.61 8.52 -2.93
C SER A 93 -8.94 7.68 -1.69
N SER A 94 -8.50 6.43 -1.64
CA SER A 94 -8.73 5.53 -0.51
C SER A 94 -7.60 4.51 -0.33
N LEU A 95 -7.46 4.01 0.88
CA LEU A 95 -6.41 3.07 1.30
C LEU A 95 -7.04 1.80 1.89
N LEU A 96 -6.66 0.64 1.38
CA LEU A 96 -6.97 -0.67 1.91
C LEU A 96 -5.69 -1.33 2.42
N LEU A 97 -5.61 -1.61 3.71
CA LEU A 97 -4.48 -2.27 4.34
C LEU A 97 -4.66 -3.77 4.28
N SER A 98 -3.69 -4.47 3.74
CA SER A 98 -3.65 -5.93 3.58
C SER A 98 -2.36 -6.50 4.18
N HIS A 99 -2.17 -7.82 4.10
CA HIS A 99 -0.99 -8.51 4.64
C HIS A 99 -0.79 -8.22 6.13
N LEU A 100 -1.90 -8.28 6.89
CA LEU A 100 -1.91 -7.92 8.31
C LEU A 100 -1.28 -9.03 9.13
N SER A 101 -0.26 -8.70 9.92
CA SER A 101 0.24 -9.59 10.97
C SER A 101 -0.71 -9.56 12.17
N ARG A 102 -0.56 -10.52 13.09
CA ARG A 102 -1.34 -10.55 14.33
C ARG A 102 -1.14 -9.27 15.16
N ASP A 103 0.11 -8.81 15.27
CA ASP A 103 0.44 -7.59 16.02
C ASP A 103 -0.24 -6.35 15.43
N ILE A 104 -0.40 -6.31 14.11
CA ILE A 104 -1.16 -5.25 13.42
C ILE A 104 -2.64 -5.32 13.78
N ASP A 105 -3.24 -6.53 13.76
CA ASP A 105 -4.65 -6.70 14.10
C ASP A 105 -4.97 -6.27 15.55
N GLU A 106 -4.04 -6.52 16.46
CA GLU A 106 -4.16 -6.09 17.87
C GLU A 106 -3.88 -4.58 18.06
N SER A 107 -3.31 -3.90 17.06
CA SER A 107 -2.84 -2.49 17.13
C SER A 107 -3.40 -1.59 16.04
N ARG A 108 -4.56 -1.94 15.46
CA ARG A 108 -5.18 -1.22 14.32
C ARG A 108 -5.30 0.30 14.55
N ASP A 109 -5.67 0.71 15.78
CA ASP A 109 -5.83 2.13 16.11
C ASP A 109 -4.51 2.89 16.05
N ALA A 110 -3.43 2.31 16.58
CA ALA A 110 -2.10 2.92 16.55
C ALA A 110 -1.59 3.08 15.10
N LEU A 111 -1.83 2.07 14.27
CA LEU A 111 -1.47 2.08 12.86
C LEU A 111 -2.24 3.17 12.10
N VAL A 112 -3.56 3.29 12.32
CA VAL A 112 -4.37 4.33 11.71
C VAL A 112 -3.93 5.71 12.17
N GLN A 113 -3.65 5.91 13.46
CA GLN A 113 -3.14 7.19 13.99
C GLN A 113 -1.84 7.60 13.32
N SER A 114 -0.93 6.66 13.06
CA SER A 114 0.32 6.94 12.38
C SER A 114 0.09 7.38 10.93
N ILE A 115 -0.72 6.65 10.16
CA ILE A 115 -1.10 6.99 8.79
C ILE A 115 -1.75 8.38 8.74
N ARG A 116 -2.60 8.70 9.72
CA ARG A 116 -3.34 9.98 9.80
C ARG A 116 -2.45 11.21 10.01
N ARG A 117 -1.18 11.06 10.35
CA ARG A 117 -0.24 12.20 10.44
C ARG A 117 -0.09 12.91 9.10
N SER A 118 -0.26 12.22 7.99
CA SER A 118 -0.08 12.77 6.63
C SER A 118 -1.22 12.48 5.66
N TYR A 119 -1.98 11.39 5.83
CA TYR A 119 -3.05 11.00 4.92
C TYR A 119 -4.42 11.12 5.59
N GLN A 120 -5.37 11.84 4.95
CA GLN A 120 -6.70 12.12 5.49
C GLN A 120 -7.84 11.37 4.79
N GLY A 121 -7.54 10.60 3.73
CA GLY A 121 -8.53 9.80 3.00
C GLY A 121 -9.03 8.59 3.80
N PRO A 122 -10.06 7.88 3.33
CA PRO A 122 -10.56 6.66 3.96
C PRO A 122 -9.47 5.60 4.09
N VAL A 123 -9.42 4.94 5.26
CA VAL A 123 -8.54 3.80 5.54
C VAL A 123 -9.39 2.62 5.99
N GLN A 124 -9.24 1.48 5.34
CA GLN A 124 -9.93 0.23 5.66
C GLN A 124 -8.90 -0.90 5.85
N PHE A 125 -9.30 -1.91 6.61
CA PHE A 125 -8.52 -3.16 6.75
C PHE A 125 -9.15 -4.25 5.90
N ALA A 126 -8.32 -5.01 5.20
CA ALA A 126 -8.77 -6.16 4.44
C ALA A 126 -9.22 -7.29 5.38
N GLU A 127 -10.31 -7.92 5.02
CA GLU A 127 -10.88 -9.08 5.71
C GLU A 127 -11.35 -10.09 4.67
N ASP A 128 -11.38 -11.37 5.04
CA ASP A 128 -11.84 -12.43 4.15
C ASP A 128 -13.29 -12.18 3.69
N GLY A 129 -13.50 -12.19 2.39
CA GLY A 129 -14.80 -11.93 1.78
C GLY A 129 -15.18 -10.45 1.63
N LEU A 130 -14.33 -9.50 2.08
CA LEU A 130 -14.55 -8.08 1.86
C LEU A 130 -14.62 -7.77 0.35
N ARG A 131 -15.62 -7.00 -0.04
CA ARG A 131 -15.75 -6.44 -1.40
C ARG A 131 -15.63 -4.93 -1.32
N VAL A 132 -14.71 -4.36 -2.10
CA VAL A 132 -14.47 -2.92 -2.16
C VAL A 132 -14.77 -2.43 -3.57
N TRP A 133 -15.39 -1.26 -3.66
CA TRP A 133 -15.70 -0.57 -4.91
C TRP A 133 -14.89 0.73 -4.96
N PRO A 134 -13.84 0.80 -5.79
CA PRO A 134 -13.01 2.00 -5.93
C PRO A 134 -13.73 3.15 -6.64
#